data_64b7c0a2f68f8da0a272e38359259b93
#
_entry.id   64b7c0a2f68f8da0a272e38359259b93
#
_cell.length_a   1.000
_cell.length_b   1.000
_cell.length_c   1.000
_cell.angle_alpha   90.00
_cell.angle_beta   90.00
_cell.angle_gamma   90.00
#
_symmetry.space_group_name_H-M   'P 1'
#
loop_
_entity.id
_entity.type
_entity.pdbx_description
1 polymer ?
#
loop_
_entity_poly.entity_id
_entity_poly.type
_entity_poly.pdbx_seq_one_letter_code
_entity_poly.pdbx_strand_id
1 'polypeptide(L)'
;MTAESTVVGASAPAEMASAGAGAAEAGATEAVRTAARAARAAAPGLAGAADGAIDAALGAMARALADAAPAVLAANEADMKAAAERGLPAGVRDRLRLDADRLKAMAAQLEILAAIEPEPVARKIRDLPGGLVLSERRRPVGVIGANFEARPNVVVDIASQLVKSRNAGVLRTGSAALRSAIALADEVIAPALAAADIDPAAIQLIRVPGQAAAYALVSEPRLIPLVILRGSGDSTRALAAAGAAHGVRTLSHADGGGVLYIHSSSERTVAIDLIRASLDRLGVCNRLNLLLVDSQLWDSWLPEITGQLTGLGITPSLPPHDHPLGYEWALDPEREATVTIAPASGPAEAATMANDETSGLAAGIAAADEGAAAEFLATYAGTGAFWNATTRLLDGFKLFEVPETGINLDAVPGPRGPVTFRDLSLRQLVVTPKA
;
A
#
# COMPACT_ATOMS: atom_id res chain seq x y z
N MET A 1 45.12 -38.00 -45.02
CA MET A 1 43.65 -38.14 -44.98
C MET A 1 43.20 -37.62 -43.62
N THR A 2 42.84 -36.35 -43.56
CA THR A 2 42.35 -35.64 -42.40
C THR A 2 40.82 -35.53 -42.50
N ALA A 3 40.13 -36.11 -41.54
CA ALA A 3 38.65 -36.01 -41.44
C ALA A 3 38.30 -34.72 -40.75
N GLU A 4 37.63 -33.82 -41.46
CA GLU A 4 36.95 -32.67 -40.89
C GLU A 4 35.64 -33.12 -40.22
N SER A 5 35.53 -32.85 -38.91
CA SER A 5 34.31 -33.05 -38.15
C SER A 5 33.52 -31.76 -38.16
N THR A 6 32.44 -31.74 -38.88
CA THR A 6 31.46 -30.63 -38.94
C THR A 6 30.67 -30.61 -37.66
N VAL A 7 30.89 -29.61 -36.80
CA VAL A 7 30.04 -29.32 -35.64
C VAL A 7 28.82 -28.55 -36.15
N VAL A 8 27.66 -29.24 -36.20
CA VAL A 8 26.36 -28.64 -36.47
C VAL A 8 25.86 -27.98 -35.17
N GLY A 9 25.70 -26.65 -35.20
CA GLY A 9 25.37 -25.87 -34.05
C GLY A 9 23.94 -26.09 -33.55
N ALA A 10 23.84 -26.25 -32.23
CA ALA A 10 22.58 -26.25 -31.47
C ALA A 10 22.33 -24.84 -30.90
N SER A 11 22.00 -23.84 -31.74
CA SER A 11 21.70 -22.47 -31.30
C SER A 11 20.22 -22.05 -31.44
N ALA A 12 19.40 -22.83 -32.11
CA ALA A 12 18.02 -22.46 -32.39
C ALA A 12 17.03 -22.35 -31.17
N PRO A 13 17.12 -23.15 -30.10
CA PRO A 13 16.13 -23.04 -28.99
C PRO A 13 16.31 -21.80 -28.10
N ALA A 14 17.55 -21.34 -27.90
CA ALA A 14 17.85 -20.18 -27.03
C ALA A 14 17.49 -18.85 -27.71
N GLU A 15 17.72 -18.72 -29.02
CA GLU A 15 17.34 -17.51 -29.79
C GLU A 15 15.81 -17.39 -29.95
N MET A 16 15.09 -18.49 -30.14
CA MET A 16 13.61 -18.47 -30.18
C MET A 16 13.00 -18.14 -28.80
N ALA A 17 13.61 -18.61 -27.70
CA ALA A 17 13.14 -18.28 -26.34
C ALA A 17 13.41 -16.80 -26.01
N SER A 18 14.54 -16.23 -26.41
CA SER A 18 14.87 -14.83 -26.21
C SER A 18 14.01 -13.88 -27.08
N ALA A 19 13.75 -14.28 -28.33
CA ALA A 19 12.85 -13.54 -29.23
C ALA A 19 11.40 -13.54 -28.72
N GLY A 20 10.93 -14.67 -28.19
CA GLY A 20 9.59 -14.79 -27.56
C GLY A 20 9.45 -13.94 -26.29
N ALA A 21 10.49 -13.89 -25.45
CA ALA A 21 10.52 -13.06 -24.26
C ALA A 21 10.50 -11.56 -24.62
N GLY A 22 11.30 -11.14 -25.60
CA GLY A 22 11.30 -9.74 -26.07
C GLY A 22 9.97 -9.31 -26.71
N ALA A 23 9.29 -10.20 -27.44
CA ALA A 23 7.98 -9.91 -28.01
C ALA A 23 6.88 -9.76 -26.93
N ALA A 24 6.94 -10.61 -25.90
CA ALA A 24 6.01 -10.52 -24.77
C ALA A 24 6.23 -9.24 -23.95
N GLU A 25 7.47 -8.82 -23.75
CA GLU A 25 7.82 -7.58 -23.08
C GLU A 25 7.37 -6.36 -23.86
N ALA A 26 7.59 -6.33 -25.18
CA ALA A 26 7.10 -5.27 -26.06
C ALA A 26 5.57 -5.20 -26.07
N GLY A 27 4.87 -6.33 -26.08
CA GLY A 27 3.42 -6.42 -25.98
C GLY A 27 2.88 -5.88 -24.64
N ALA A 28 3.56 -6.19 -23.52
CA ALA A 28 3.20 -5.66 -22.22
C ALA A 28 3.38 -4.15 -22.13
N THR A 29 4.48 -3.63 -22.69
CA THR A 29 4.76 -2.19 -22.73
C THR A 29 3.70 -1.46 -23.55
N GLU A 30 3.33 -1.96 -24.72
CA GLU A 30 2.31 -1.33 -25.55
C GLU A 30 0.92 -1.38 -24.91
N ALA A 31 0.58 -2.46 -24.20
CA ALA A 31 -0.65 -2.55 -23.43
C ALA A 31 -0.74 -1.45 -22.35
N VAL A 32 0.37 -1.22 -21.61
CA VAL A 32 0.45 -0.15 -20.62
C VAL A 32 0.33 1.22 -21.27
N ARG A 33 1.03 1.47 -22.37
CA ARG A 33 0.95 2.75 -23.10
C ARG A 33 -0.45 3.03 -23.63
N THR A 34 -1.11 2.03 -24.19
CA THR A 34 -2.49 2.13 -24.70
C THR A 34 -3.46 2.49 -23.57
N ALA A 35 -3.39 1.77 -22.45
CA ALA A 35 -4.20 2.06 -21.27
C ALA A 35 -3.93 3.46 -20.71
N ALA A 36 -2.64 3.85 -20.63
CA ALA A 36 -2.26 5.17 -20.12
C ALA A 36 -2.72 6.32 -21.03
N ARG A 37 -2.69 6.14 -22.34
CA ARG A 37 -3.24 7.12 -23.30
C ARG A 37 -4.76 7.25 -23.17
N ALA A 38 -5.47 6.14 -23.02
CA ALA A 38 -6.92 6.14 -22.80
C ALA A 38 -7.28 6.85 -21.49
N ALA A 39 -6.62 6.50 -20.38
CA ALA A 39 -6.80 7.17 -19.08
C ALA A 39 -6.48 8.67 -19.17
N ARG A 40 -5.40 9.06 -19.86
CA ARG A 40 -5.02 10.47 -20.06
C ARG A 40 -6.06 11.23 -20.87
N ALA A 41 -6.67 10.63 -21.88
CA ALA A 41 -7.73 11.25 -22.66
C ALA A 41 -8.99 11.50 -21.83
N ALA A 42 -9.34 10.58 -20.94
CA ALA A 42 -10.49 10.69 -20.05
C ALA A 42 -10.24 11.59 -18.82
N ALA A 43 -8.98 11.81 -18.41
CA ALA A 43 -8.62 12.54 -17.20
C ALA A 43 -9.21 13.98 -17.12
N PRO A 44 -9.28 14.78 -18.16
CA PRO A 44 -9.89 16.12 -18.09
C PRO A 44 -11.38 16.08 -17.74
N GLY A 45 -12.14 15.12 -18.26
CA GLY A 45 -13.55 14.92 -17.95
C GLY A 45 -13.75 14.58 -16.47
N LEU A 46 -12.96 13.63 -15.93
CA LEU A 46 -13.00 13.27 -14.52
C LEU A 46 -12.57 14.44 -13.62
N ALA A 47 -11.51 15.18 -14.00
CA ALA A 47 -11.04 16.34 -13.25
C ALA A 47 -12.09 17.47 -13.18
N GLY A 48 -12.91 17.62 -14.20
CA GLY A 48 -13.99 18.61 -14.28
C GLY A 48 -15.36 18.13 -13.79
N ALA A 49 -15.50 16.86 -13.42
CA ALA A 49 -16.77 16.29 -12.97
C ALA A 49 -17.31 17.02 -11.72
N ALA A 50 -18.60 17.17 -11.60
CA ALA A 50 -19.22 17.74 -10.39
C ALA A 50 -19.04 16.81 -9.18
N ASP A 51 -19.02 17.37 -7.95
CA ASP A 51 -18.89 16.57 -6.72
C ASP A 51 -19.98 15.50 -6.63
N GLY A 52 -21.23 15.85 -6.95
CA GLY A 52 -22.33 14.88 -6.97
C GLY A 52 -22.17 13.74 -7.99
N ALA A 53 -21.47 13.96 -9.12
CA ALA A 53 -21.17 12.89 -10.06
C ALA A 53 -20.11 11.92 -9.51
N ILE A 54 -19.10 12.46 -8.82
CA ILE A 54 -18.08 11.65 -8.12
C ILE A 54 -18.74 10.78 -7.05
N ASP A 55 -19.58 11.37 -6.20
CA ASP A 55 -20.26 10.65 -5.12
C ASP A 55 -21.27 9.63 -5.67
N ALA A 56 -21.98 9.97 -6.76
CA ALA A 56 -22.85 9.04 -7.48
C ALA A 56 -22.10 7.84 -8.07
N ALA A 57 -20.91 8.05 -8.64
CA ALA A 57 -20.05 6.97 -9.14
C ALA A 57 -19.62 6.02 -8.02
N LEU A 58 -19.17 6.55 -6.87
CA LEU A 58 -18.79 5.74 -5.70
C LEU A 58 -19.98 4.95 -5.14
N GLY A 59 -21.14 5.59 -5.00
CA GLY A 59 -22.37 4.92 -4.60
C GLY A 59 -22.85 3.86 -5.61
N ALA A 60 -22.64 4.10 -6.91
CA ALA A 60 -22.90 3.10 -7.94
C ALA A 60 -21.95 1.91 -7.87
N MET A 61 -20.65 2.13 -7.59
CA MET A 61 -19.69 1.04 -7.32
C MET A 61 -20.12 0.18 -6.12
N ALA A 62 -20.61 0.82 -5.04
CA ALA A 62 -21.08 0.10 -3.85
C ALA A 62 -22.26 -0.82 -4.18
N ARG A 63 -23.23 -0.33 -4.95
CA ARG A 63 -24.38 -1.15 -5.40
C ARG A 63 -23.94 -2.26 -6.36
N ALA A 64 -23.10 -1.93 -7.33
CA ALA A 64 -22.62 -2.89 -8.32
C ALA A 64 -21.84 -4.05 -7.68
N LEU A 65 -21.16 -3.87 -6.54
CA LEU A 65 -20.52 -4.96 -5.80
C LEU A 65 -21.52 -6.01 -5.30
N ALA A 66 -22.73 -5.59 -4.90
CA ALA A 66 -23.79 -6.52 -4.51
C ALA A 66 -24.40 -7.22 -5.72
N ASP A 67 -24.68 -6.46 -6.79
CA ASP A 67 -25.32 -6.98 -8.00
C ASP A 67 -24.39 -7.95 -8.77
N ALA A 68 -23.09 -7.61 -8.87
CA ALA A 68 -22.08 -8.41 -9.54
C ALA A 68 -21.44 -9.50 -8.65
N ALA A 69 -21.87 -9.66 -7.40
CA ALA A 69 -21.28 -10.62 -6.47
C ALA A 69 -21.15 -12.05 -7.06
N PRO A 70 -22.15 -12.62 -7.75
CA PRO A 70 -22.00 -13.96 -8.35
C PRO A 70 -20.85 -14.05 -9.36
N ALA A 71 -20.70 -13.06 -10.25
CA ALA A 71 -19.65 -13.03 -11.27
C ALA A 71 -18.26 -12.83 -10.65
N VAL A 72 -18.15 -11.91 -9.70
CA VAL A 72 -16.89 -11.62 -8.98
C VAL A 72 -16.44 -12.82 -8.17
N LEU A 73 -17.34 -13.48 -7.44
CA LEU A 73 -17.01 -14.64 -6.62
C LEU A 73 -16.64 -15.85 -7.48
N ALA A 74 -17.30 -16.07 -8.62
CA ALA A 74 -16.92 -17.13 -9.58
C ALA A 74 -15.51 -16.90 -10.16
N ALA A 75 -15.18 -15.66 -10.52
CA ALA A 75 -13.83 -15.30 -10.96
C ALA A 75 -12.79 -15.51 -9.85
N ASN A 76 -13.14 -15.17 -8.62
CA ASN A 76 -12.26 -15.38 -7.47
C ASN A 76 -12.04 -16.85 -7.14
N GLU A 77 -13.07 -17.68 -7.23
CA GLU A 77 -12.94 -19.12 -7.06
C GLU A 77 -11.96 -19.72 -8.08
N ALA A 78 -12.00 -19.28 -9.34
CA ALA A 78 -11.05 -19.70 -10.37
C ALA A 78 -9.60 -19.26 -10.05
N ASP A 79 -9.40 -18.05 -9.51
CA ASP A 79 -8.10 -17.58 -9.05
C ASP A 79 -7.61 -18.37 -7.82
N MET A 80 -8.49 -18.66 -6.86
CA MET A 80 -8.19 -19.45 -5.67
C MET A 80 -7.79 -20.88 -6.01
N LYS A 81 -8.51 -21.52 -6.97
CA LYS A 81 -8.17 -22.85 -7.48
C LYS A 81 -6.78 -22.86 -8.12
N ALA A 82 -6.51 -21.92 -9.01
CA ALA A 82 -5.21 -21.79 -9.67
C ALA A 82 -4.08 -21.49 -8.66
N ALA A 83 -4.35 -20.74 -7.60
CA ALA A 83 -3.40 -20.48 -6.53
C ALA A 83 -3.08 -21.74 -5.71
N ALA A 84 -4.08 -22.57 -5.43
CA ALA A 84 -3.90 -23.85 -4.74
C ALA A 84 -3.10 -24.85 -5.59
N GLU A 85 -3.42 -24.98 -6.88
CA GLU A 85 -2.70 -25.83 -7.83
C GLU A 85 -1.22 -25.44 -7.97
N ARG A 86 -0.89 -24.14 -7.85
CA ARG A 86 0.48 -23.64 -7.87
C ARG A 86 1.17 -23.70 -6.51
N GLY A 87 0.52 -24.19 -5.46
CA GLY A 87 1.08 -24.31 -4.14
C GLY A 87 1.39 -22.97 -3.46
N LEU A 88 0.62 -21.90 -3.74
CA LEU A 88 0.87 -20.61 -3.10
C LEU A 88 0.66 -20.70 -1.58
N PRO A 89 1.50 -20.00 -0.78
CA PRO A 89 1.42 -19.99 0.68
C PRO A 89 0.03 -19.64 1.21
N ALA A 90 -0.32 -20.15 2.38
CA ALA A 90 -1.65 -19.94 2.99
C ALA A 90 -1.97 -18.45 3.20
N GLY A 91 -1.01 -17.63 3.64
CA GLY A 91 -1.17 -16.19 3.82
C GLY A 91 -1.42 -15.45 2.49
N VAL A 92 -0.83 -15.90 1.37
CA VAL A 92 -1.12 -15.36 0.05
C VAL A 92 -2.53 -15.74 -0.40
N ARG A 93 -2.94 -16.97 -0.17
CA ARG A 93 -4.30 -17.44 -0.49
C ARG A 93 -5.37 -16.75 0.34
N ASP A 94 -5.12 -16.47 1.63
CA ASP A 94 -6.05 -15.68 2.44
C ASP A 94 -6.22 -14.24 1.91
N ARG A 95 -5.13 -13.59 1.50
CA ARG A 95 -5.20 -12.27 0.88
C ARG A 95 -5.91 -12.25 -0.46
N LEU A 96 -5.83 -13.33 -1.21
CA LEU A 96 -6.47 -13.48 -2.52
C LEU A 96 -7.98 -13.70 -2.42
N ARG A 97 -8.45 -14.31 -1.32
CA ARG A 97 -9.84 -14.72 -1.15
C ARG A 97 -10.80 -13.54 -1.09
N LEU A 98 -11.86 -13.58 -1.87
CA LEU A 98 -13.08 -12.80 -1.70
C LEU A 98 -14.23 -13.72 -1.24
N ASP A 99 -15.12 -13.17 -0.43
CA ASP A 99 -16.37 -13.76 0.00
C ASP A 99 -17.43 -12.66 0.13
N ALA A 100 -18.66 -13.04 0.43
CA ALA A 100 -19.78 -12.11 0.53
C ALA A 100 -19.56 -11.02 1.60
N ASP A 101 -18.94 -11.38 2.73
CA ASP A 101 -18.67 -10.43 3.81
C ASP A 101 -17.60 -9.41 3.40
N ARG A 102 -16.55 -9.87 2.70
CA ARG A 102 -15.51 -8.96 2.16
C ARG A 102 -16.09 -8.02 1.11
N LEU A 103 -16.95 -8.49 0.20
CA LEU A 103 -17.63 -7.63 -0.77
C LEU A 103 -18.54 -6.61 -0.09
N LYS A 104 -19.29 -7.02 0.94
CA LYS A 104 -20.11 -6.12 1.75
C LYS A 104 -19.27 -5.07 2.48
N ALA A 105 -18.12 -5.45 3.03
CA ALA A 105 -17.20 -4.51 3.67
C ALA A 105 -16.62 -3.49 2.66
N MET A 106 -16.29 -3.92 1.44
CA MET A 106 -15.86 -3.04 0.36
C MET A 106 -16.97 -2.05 -0.03
N ALA A 107 -18.22 -2.50 -0.14
CA ALA A 107 -19.35 -1.63 -0.44
C ALA A 107 -19.57 -0.57 0.66
N ALA A 108 -19.48 -0.96 1.93
CA ALA A 108 -19.58 -0.02 3.05
C ALA A 108 -18.46 1.03 3.03
N GLN A 109 -17.24 0.66 2.67
CA GLN A 109 -16.12 1.62 2.52
C GLN A 109 -16.37 2.62 1.39
N LEU A 110 -16.96 2.18 0.27
CA LEU A 110 -17.35 3.07 -0.83
C LEU A 110 -18.44 4.06 -0.42
N GLU A 111 -19.43 3.63 0.35
CA GLU A 111 -20.50 4.49 0.89
C GLU A 111 -19.93 5.56 1.83
N ILE A 112 -19.00 5.17 2.71
CA ILE A 112 -18.29 6.12 3.60
C ILE A 112 -17.51 7.13 2.76
N LEU A 113 -16.76 6.67 1.76
CA LEU A 113 -15.97 7.55 0.89
C LEU A 113 -16.86 8.51 0.08
N ALA A 114 -18.01 8.04 -0.41
CA ALA A 114 -18.98 8.86 -1.11
C ALA A 114 -19.55 9.98 -0.20
N ALA A 115 -19.79 9.67 1.07
CA ALA A 115 -20.35 10.61 2.04
C ALA A 115 -19.36 11.67 2.55
N ILE A 116 -18.07 11.56 2.24
CA ILE A 116 -17.07 12.55 2.67
C ILE A 116 -17.27 13.85 1.89
N GLU A 117 -17.50 14.93 2.64
CA GLU A 117 -17.64 16.28 2.09
C GLU A 117 -16.44 16.67 1.20
N PRO A 118 -16.72 17.32 0.06
CA PRO A 118 -15.65 17.80 -0.84
C PRO A 118 -14.78 18.84 -0.16
N GLU A 119 -13.47 18.72 -0.34
CA GLU A 119 -12.56 19.77 0.12
C GLU A 119 -12.59 20.97 -0.82
N PRO A 120 -12.42 22.21 -0.29
CA PRO A 120 -12.34 23.41 -1.11
C PRO A 120 -11.25 23.30 -2.18
N VAL A 121 -11.63 23.49 -3.44
CA VAL A 121 -10.71 23.42 -4.60
C VAL A 121 -9.63 24.50 -4.51
N ALA A 122 -9.96 25.67 -3.94
CA ALA A 122 -9.03 26.77 -3.78
C ALA A 122 -9.17 27.43 -2.40
N ARG A 123 -8.05 27.87 -1.84
CA ARG A 123 -7.95 28.62 -0.59
C ARG A 123 -7.19 29.91 -0.80
N LYS A 124 -7.79 31.06 -0.45
CA LYS A 124 -7.09 32.34 -0.44
C LYS A 124 -5.93 32.27 0.56
N ILE A 125 -4.74 32.68 0.10
CA ILE A 125 -3.55 32.83 0.94
C ILE A 125 -3.46 34.26 1.46
N ARG A 126 -3.43 35.28 0.55
CA ARG A 126 -3.36 36.70 0.91
C ARG A 126 -3.71 37.62 -0.26
N ASP A 127 -3.95 38.89 0.07
CA ASP A 127 -3.98 39.95 -0.93
C ASP A 127 -2.56 40.35 -1.34
N LEU A 128 -2.38 40.67 -2.61
CA LEU A 128 -1.15 41.16 -3.20
C LEU A 128 -1.29 42.64 -3.62
N PRO A 129 -0.18 43.38 -3.77
CA PRO A 129 -0.21 44.74 -4.33
C PRO A 129 -0.90 44.78 -5.70
N GLY A 130 -1.50 45.93 -6.06
CA GLY A 130 -2.15 46.11 -7.34
C GLY A 130 -3.54 45.49 -7.48
N GLY A 131 -4.22 45.22 -6.35
CA GLY A 131 -5.56 44.67 -6.38
C GLY A 131 -5.64 43.20 -6.80
N LEU A 132 -4.58 42.43 -6.49
CA LEU A 132 -4.50 41.00 -6.81
C LEU A 132 -4.73 40.13 -5.57
N VAL A 133 -5.15 38.90 -5.78
CA VAL A 133 -5.33 37.87 -4.75
C VAL A 133 -4.51 36.64 -5.10
N LEU A 134 -3.69 36.18 -4.17
CA LEU A 134 -3.00 34.91 -4.24
C LEU A 134 -3.84 33.82 -3.57
N SER A 135 -4.11 32.76 -4.30
CA SER A 135 -4.79 31.56 -3.81
C SER A 135 -3.95 30.31 -4.08
N GLU A 136 -4.09 29.33 -3.21
CA GLU A 136 -3.63 27.96 -3.42
C GLU A 136 -4.78 27.13 -3.96
N ARG A 137 -4.54 26.42 -5.05
CA ARG A 137 -5.50 25.51 -5.68
C ARG A 137 -4.96 24.09 -5.66
N ARG A 138 -5.81 23.12 -5.35
CA ARG A 138 -5.52 21.70 -5.53
C ARG A 138 -5.92 21.25 -6.93
N ARG A 139 -5.05 20.47 -7.55
CA ARG A 139 -5.30 19.88 -8.87
C ARG A 139 -4.98 18.40 -8.84
N PRO A 140 -5.75 17.53 -9.54
CA PRO A 140 -5.35 16.14 -9.75
C PRO A 140 -3.96 16.03 -10.36
N VAL A 141 -3.23 14.98 -10.02
CA VAL A 141 -1.94 14.62 -10.67
C VAL A 141 -2.14 14.35 -12.17
N GLY A 142 -3.29 13.77 -12.52
CA GLY A 142 -3.66 13.39 -13.88
C GLY A 142 -3.87 11.90 -13.99
N VAL A 143 -2.87 11.15 -14.46
CA VAL A 143 -2.92 9.68 -14.47
C VAL A 143 -1.99 9.12 -13.40
N ILE A 144 -2.50 8.27 -12.54
CA ILE A 144 -1.75 7.58 -11.50
C ILE A 144 -1.72 6.09 -11.82
N GLY A 145 -0.52 5.51 -11.84
CA GLY A 145 -0.34 4.07 -11.94
C GLY A 145 -0.52 3.42 -10.57
N ALA A 146 -0.96 2.16 -10.53
CA ALA A 146 -0.93 1.37 -9.31
C ALA A 146 -0.55 -0.08 -9.62
N ASN A 147 0.46 -0.59 -8.94
CA ASN A 147 0.87 -1.99 -9.00
C ASN A 147 0.66 -2.64 -7.64
N PHE A 148 -0.07 -3.77 -7.61
CA PHE A 148 -0.36 -4.51 -6.38
C PHE A 148 -0.38 -6.02 -6.62
N GLU A 149 -0.18 -6.81 -5.55
CA GLU A 149 -0.04 -8.26 -5.63
C GLU A 149 -1.12 -8.98 -4.81
N ALA A 150 -1.69 -10.05 -5.38
CA ALA A 150 -2.54 -11.03 -4.70
C ALA A 150 -3.64 -10.47 -3.78
N ARG A 151 -4.23 -9.31 -4.14
CA ARG A 151 -5.29 -8.63 -3.36
C ARG A 151 -6.34 -8.06 -4.30
N PRO A 152 -7.36 -8.83 -4.70
CA PRO A 152 -8.35 -8.37 -5.66
C PRO A 152 -9.16 -7.15 -5.17
N ASN A 153 -9.44 -7.02 -3.86
CA ASN A 153 -10.13 -5.86 -3.30
C ASN A 153 -9.40 -4.54 -3.60
N VAL A 154 -8.07 -4.55 -3.70
CA VAL A 154 -7.25 -3.34 -3.92
C VAL A 154 -7.58 -2.67 -5.26
N VAL A 155 -8.14 -3.39 -6.23
CA VAL A 155 -8.65 -2.81 -7.48
C VAL A 155 -9.71 -1.75 -7.19
N VAL A 156 -10.69 -2.07 -6.35
CA VAL A 156 -11.78 -1.15 -5.98
C VAL A 156 -11.27 -0.08 -5.01
N ASP A 157 -10.44 -0.47 -4.04
CA ASP A 157 -9.87 0.46 -3.06
C ASP A 157 -9.12 1.60 -3.75
N ILE A 158 -8.21 1.27 -4.68
CA ILE A 158 -7.44 2.28 -5.41
C ILE A 158 -8.32 3.04 -6.41
N ALA A 159 -9.16 2.35 -7.18
CA ALA A 159 -10.03 3.00 -8.15
C ALA A 159 -10.92 4.07 -7.47
N SER A 160 -11.52 3.75 -6.32
CA SER A 160 -12.36 4.68 -5.57
C SER A 160 -11.59 5.90 -5.08
N GLN A 161 -10.35 5.74 -4.58
CA GLN A 161 -9.50 6.84 -4.16
C GLN A 161 -9.10 7.73 -5.35
N LEU A 162 -8.81 7.13 -6.50
CA LEU A 162 -8.51 7.86 -7.73
C LEU A 162 -9.72 8.66 -8.21
N VAL A 163 -10.90 8.06 -8.22
CA VAL A 163 -12.15 8.75 -8.59
C VAL A 163 -12.45 9.90 -7.61
N LYS A 164 -12.36 9.66 -6.28
CA LYS A 164 -12.61 10.71 -5.27
C LYS A 164 -11.61 11.86 -5.39
N SER A 165 -10.34 11.58 -5.74
CA SER A 165 -9.29 12.59 -5.97
C SER A 165 -9.31 13.16 -7.40
N ARG A 166 -10.26 12.73 -8.26
CA ARG A 166 -10.40 13.15 -9.66
C ARG A 166 -9.18 12.83 -10.53
N ASN A 167 -8.41 11.80 -10.18
CA ASN A 167 -7.33 11.26 -10.97
C ASN A 167 -7.82 10.09 -11.82
N ALA A 168 -7.38 10.05 -13.07
CA ALA A 168 -7.45 8.83 -13.86
C ALA A 168 -6.41 7.81 -13.40
N GLY A 169 -6.62 6.54 -13.73
CA GLY A 169 -5.76 5.47 -13.24
C GLY A 169 -5.43 4.37 -14.22
N VAL A 170 -4.23 3.80 -14.08
CA VAL A 170 -3.82 2.57 -14.75
C VAL A 170 -3.42 1.55 -13.68
N LEU A 171 -4.27 0.55 -13.49
CA LEU A 171 -4.15 -0.45 -12.45
C LEU A 171 -3.50 -1.72 -13.00
N ARG A 172 -2.61 -2.34 -12.26
CA ARG A 172 -2.00 -3.62 -12.59
C ARG A 172 -1.94 -4.50 -11.35
N THR A 173 -2.42 -5.73 -11.48
CA THR A 173 -2.32 -6.74 -10.43
C THR A 173 -1.42 -7.91 -10.83
N GLY A 174 -0.95 -8.67 -9.85
CA GLY A 174 -0.27 -9.94 -10.08
C GLY A 174 -1.18 -10.97 -10.74
N SER A 175 -0.60 -11.95 -11.45
CA SER A 175 -1.35 -12.99 -12.18
C SER A 175 -2.29 -13.82 -11.29
N ALA A 176 -2.01 -13.88 -9.98
CA ALA A 176 -2.83 -14.65 -9.03
C ALA A 176 -4.23 -14.07 -8.82
N ALA A 177 -4.41 -12.75 -8.96
CA ALA A 177 -5.69 -12.06 -8.74
C ALA A 177 -6.31 -11.51 -10.04
N LEU A 178 -5.78 -11.87 -11.21
CA LEU A 178 -6.11 -11.18 -12.45
C LEU A 178 -7.56 -11.40 -12.89
N ARG A 179 -8.12 -12.60 -12.74
CA ARG A 179 -9.52 -12.87 -13.13
C ARG A 179 -10.49 -12.09 -12.24
N SER A 180 -10.26 -12.12 -10.93
CA SER A 180 -11.04 -11.34 -9.95
C SER A 180 -10.96 -9.85 -10.25
N ALA A 181 -9.76 -9.34 -10.57
CA ALA A 181 -9.54 -7.94 -10.91
C ALA A 181 -10.28 -7.53 -12.18
N ILE A 182 -10.28 -8.37 -13.21
CA ILE A 182 -11.03 -8.15 -14.46
C ILE A 182 -12.53 -8.09 -14.18
N ALA A 183 -13.06 -9.04 -13.40
CA ALA A 183 -14.48 -9.05 -13.04
C ALA A 183 -14.87 -7.76 -12.27
N LEU A 184 -14.05 -7.31 -11.30
CA LEU A 184 -14.29 -6.05 -10.58
C LEU A 184 -14.22 -4.83 -11.50
N ALA A 185 -13.28 -4.80 -12.44
CA ALA A 185 -13.17 -3.69 -13.39
C ALA A 185 -14.37 -3.61 -14.34
N ASP A 186 -14.79 -4.76 -14.89
CA ASP A 186 -15.81 -4.85 -15.93
C ASP A 186 -17.24 -4.79 -15.39
N GLU A 187 -17.49 -5.40 -14.23
CA GLU A 187 -18.84 -5.54 -13.67
C GLU A 187 -19.14 -4.47 -12.60
N VAL A 188 -18.12 -3.85 -12.03
CA VAL A 188 -18.31 -2.88 -10.93
C VAL A 188 -17.84 -1.48 -11.33
N ILE A 189 -16.55 -1.31 -11.68
CA ILE A 189 -15.96 0.02 -11.85
C ILE A 189 -16.47 0.69 -13.13
N ALA A 190 -16.33 0.04 -14.27
CA ALA A 190 -16.68 0.65 -15.55
C ALA A 190 -18.18 0.99 -15.68
N PRO A 191 -19.13 0.11 -15.29
CA PRO A 191 -20.56 0.45 -15.31
C PRO A 191 -20.91 1.58 -14.33
N ALA A 192 -20.28 1.63 -13.15
CA ALA A 192 -20.54 2.67 -12.16
C ALA A 192 -20.08 4.05 -12.64
N LEU A 193 -18.93 4.14 -13.30
CA LEU A 193 -18.46 5.38 -13.92
C LEU A 193 -19.41 5.84 -15.03
N ALA A 194 -19.80 4.93 -15.91
CA ALA A 194 -20.74 5.24 -17.00
C ALA A 194 -22.10 5.72 -16.47
N ALA A 195 -22.62 5.13 -15.40
CA ALA A 195 -23.88 5.51 -14.78
C ALA A 195 -23.83 6.92 -14.14
N ALA A 196 -22.63 7.44 -13.87
CA ALA A 196 -22.41 8.78 -13.34
C ALA A 196 -21.92 9.80 -14.40
N ASP A 197 -22.07 9.49 -15.69
CA ASP A 197 -21.58 10.29 -16.82
C ASP A 197 -20.06 10.56 -16.77
N ILE A 198 -19.30 9.66 -16.19
CA ILE A 198 -17.83 9.67 -16.17
C ILE A 198 -17.34 8.63 -17.19
N ASP A 199 -16.40 9.03 -18.05
CA ASP A 199 -15.81 8.12 -19.04
C ASP A 199 -15.16 6.92 -18.34
N PRO A 200 -15.61 5.67 -18.58
CA PRO A 200 -15.02 4.47 -17.99
C PRO A 200 -13.52 4.31 -18.32
N ALA A 201 -13.04 4.92 -19.41
CA ALA A 201 -11.62 4.92 -19.74
C ALA A 201 -10.75 5.64 -18.70
N ALA A 202 -11.34 6.40 -17.78
CA ALA A 202 -10.62 7.05 -16.69
C ALA A 202 -9.92 6.04 -15.76
N ILE A 203 -10.45 4.83 -15.60
CA ILE A 203 -9.83 3.76 -14.79
C ILE A 203 -9.58 2.54 -15.68
N GLN A 204 -8.31 2.29 -15.95
CA GLN A 204 -7.85 1.19 -16.80
C GLN A 204 -7.23 0.07 -15.96
N LEU A 205 -7.51 -1.18 -16.33
CA LEU A 205 -6.84 -2.35 -15.77
C LEU A 205 -5.97 -3.02 -16.84
N ILE A 206 -4.70 -3.24 -16.53
CA ILE A 206 -3.79 -4.01 -17.39
C ILE A 206 -4.15 -5.49 -17.31
N ARG A 207 -4.54 -6.06 -18.44
CA ARG A 207 -5.01 -7.46 -18.53
C ARG A 207 -3.91 -8.46 -18.93
N VAL A 208 -2.71 -7.95 -19.18
CA VAL A 208 -1.54 -8.76 -19.54
C VAL A 208 -0.84 -9.21 -18.26
N PRO A 209 -0.65 -10.51 -18.03
CA PRO A 209 0.10 -11.01 -16.88
C PRO A 209 1.60 -10.78 -17.06
N GLY A 210 2.36 -10.92 -15.95
CA GLY A 210 3.82 -10.87 -15.97
C GLY A 210 4.43 -9.57 -15.45
N GLN A 211 5.72 -9.64 -15.12
CA GLN A 211 6.46 -8.52 -14.51
C GLN A 211 6.75 -7.39 -15.50
N ALA A 212 6.85 -7.69 -16.80
CA ALA A 212 7.11 -6.69 -17.84
C ALA A 212 6.13 -5.52 -17.80
N ALA A 213 4.82 -5.80 -17.54
CA ALA A 213 3.81 -4.77 -17.39
C ALA A 213 4.02 -3.90 -16.14
N ALA A 214 4.58 -4.44 -15.05
CA ALA A 214 4.89 -3.67 -13.85
C ALA A 214 6.06 -2.70 -14.09
N TYR A 215 7.12 -3.16 -14.78
CA TYR A 215 8.23 -2.29 -15.17
C TYR A 215 7.79 -1.23 -16.20
N ALA A 216 6.97 -1.59 -17.18
CA ALA A 216 6.42 -0.63 -18.12
C ALA A 216 5.60 0.47 -17.42
N LEU A 217 4.85 0.12 -16.37
CA LEU A 217 4.04 1.08 -15.59
C LEU A 217 4.91 2.16 -14.93
N VAL A 218 6.11 1.83 -14.47
CA VAL A 218 7.06 2.77 -13.84
C VAL A 218 8.05 3.40 -14.81
N SER A 219 7.88 3.18 -16.13
CA SER A 219 8.81 3.66 -17.15
C SER A 219 8.22 4.73 -18.09
N GLU A 220 7.00 5.20 -17.84
CA GLU A 220 6.27 6.12 -18.71
C GLU A 220 5.97 7.48 -18.04
N PRO A 221 6.98 8.28 -17.63
CA PRO A 221 6.80 9.48 -16.78
C PRO A 221 5.91 10.55 -17.43
N ARG A 222 5.83 10.61 -18.76
CA ARG A 222 4.98 11.57 -19.47
C ARG A 222 3.50 11.19 -19.46
N LEU A 223 3.19 9.91 -19.28
CA LEU A 223 1.83 9.38 -19.22
C LEU A 223 1.41 9.10 -17.78
N ILE A 224 2.31 8.54 -16.99
CA ILE A 224 2.08 8.08 -15.61
C ILE A 224 3.19 8.69 -14.72
N PRO A 225 3.04 9.92 -14.24
CA PRO A 225 4.08 10.59 -13.44
C PRO A 225 4.22 10.08 -12.01
N LEU A 226 3.20 9.37 -11.51
CA LEU A 226 3.13 8.83 -10.15
C LEU A 226 2.62 7.40 -10.19
N VAL A 227 3.27 6.50 -9.44
CA VAL A 227 2.84 5.10 -9.29
C VAL A 227 2.79 4.70 -7.82
N ILE A 228 1.66 4.12 -7.42
CA ILE A 228 1.47 3.50 -6.09
C ILE A 228 1.94 2.06 -6.18
N LEU A 229 2.87 1.67 -5.31
CA LEU A 229 3.45 0.33 -5.28
C LEU A 229 3.04 -0.39 -3.98
N ARG A 230 2.37 -1.53 -4.12
CA ARG A 230 1.97 -2.43 -3.02
C ARG A 230 2.35 -3.86 -3.37
N GLY A 231 3.31 -4.43 -2.70
CA GLY A 231 3.77 -5.80 -2.99
C GLY A 231 4.76 -6.29 -1.94
N SER A 232 5.49 -7.35 -2.26
CA SER A 232 6.63 -7.80 -1.45
C SER A 232 7.74 -6.74 -1.44
N GLY A 233 8.51 -6.68 -0.36
CA GLY A 233 9.57 -5.69 -0.18
C GLY A 233 10.53 -5.61 -1.36
N ASP A 234 11.04 -6.76 -1.82
CA ASP A 234 12.00 -6.81 -2.94
C ASP A 234 11.40 -6.34 -4.26
N SER A 235 10.18 -6.80 -4.59
CA SER A 235 9.48 -6.38 -5.81
C SER A 235 9.20 -4.88 -5.79
N THR A 236 8.76 -4.35 -4.65
CA THR A 236 8.45 -2.92 -4.49
C THR A 236 9.69 -2.06 -4.59
N ARG A 237 10.81 -2.45 -3.92
CA ARG A 237 12.09 -1.74 -4.02
C ARG A 237 12.64 -1.73 -5.45
N ALA A 238 12.60 -2.87 -6.15
CA ALA A 238 13.05 -2.97 -7.53
C ALA A 238 12.25 -2.06 -8.48
N LEU A 239 10.93 -2.03 -8.33
CA LEU A 239 10.06 -1.15 -9.13
C LEU A 239 10.24 0.33 -8.78
N ALA A 240 10.44 0.67 -7.50
CA ALA A 240 10.72 2.03 -7.08
C ALA A 240 12.06 2.54 -7.65
N ALA A 241 13.11 1.70 -7.61
CA ALA A 241 14.40 2.02 -8.23
C ALA A 241 14.29 2.22 -9.75
N ALA A 242 13.54 1.35 -10.43
CA ALA A 242 13.26 1.49 -11.86
C ALA A 242 12.48 2.77 -12.16
N GLY A 243 11.46 3.09 -11.37
CA GLY A 243 10.69 4.33 -11.50
C GLY A 243 11.58 5.57 -11.35
N ALA A 244 12.42 5.60 -10.33
CA ALA A 244 13.36 6.70 -10.12
C ALA A 244 14.32 6.89 -11.30
N ALA A 245 14.85 5.79 -11.88
CA ALA A 245 15.71 5.84 -13.07
C ALA A 245 15.03 6.43 -14.31
N HIS A 246 13.70 6.32 -14.40
CA HIS A 246 12.90 6.87 -15.51
C HIS A 246 12.23 8.23 -15.17
N GLY A 247 12.41 8.74 -13.94
CA GLY A 247 11.77 9.98 -13.50
C GLY A 247 10.27 9.83 -13.13
N VAL A 248 9.82 8.61 -12.86
CA VAL A 248 8.50 8.34 -12.29
C VAL A 248 8.60 8.37 -10.77
N ARG A 249 7.77 9.18 -10.11
CA ARG A 249 7.67 9.14 -8.65
C ARG A 249 6.88 7.92 -8.20
N THR A 250 7.31 7.30 -7.11
CA THR A 250 6.57 6.20 -6.50
C THR A 250 6.12 6.56 -5.09
N LEU A 251 4.99 5.99 -4.66
CA LEU A 251 4.57 5.92 -3.27
C LEU A 251 4.64 4.44 -2.89
N SER A 252 5.65 4.10 -2.10
CA SER A 252 6.05 2.71 -1.91
C SER A 252 5.74 2.23 -0.50
N HIS A 253 5.09 1.07 -0.41
CA HIS A 253 4.96 0.29 0.82
C HIS A 253 5.74 -1.01 0.61
N ALA A 254 7.02 -0.98 0.95
CA ALA A 254 7.91 -2.13 0.73
C ALA A 254 7.99 -3.03 1.96
N ASP A 255 8.20 -2.45 3.12
CA ASP A 255 8.51 -3.16 4.36
C ASP A 255 7.56 -2.75 5.48
N GLY A 256 7.40 -3.63 6.46
CA GLY A 256 6.56 -3.41 7.63
C GLY A 256 7.36 -3.49 8.93
N GLY A 257 6.67 -3.90 9.98
CA GLY A 257 7.25 -4.12 11.29
C GLY A 257 6.96 -2.98 12.27
N GLY A 258 6.08 -3.26 13.26
CA GLY A 258 5.84 -2.37 14.38
C GLY A 258 6.85 -2.60 15.49
N VAL A 259 7.25 -1.52 16.18
CA VAL A 259 8.09 -1.54 17.37
C VAL A 259 7.27 -1.10 18.58
N LEU A 260 7.44 -1.78 19.71
CA LEU A 260 6.91 -1.34 21.00
C LEU A 260 8.04 -1.31 22.01
N TYR A 261 8.28 -0.16 22.63
CA TYR A 261 9.19 -0.02 23.74
C TYR A 261 8.42 0.03 25.06
N ILE A 262 8.80 -0.84 26.01
CA ILE A 262 8.26 -0.85 27.37
C ILE A 262 9.25 -0.12 28.27
N HIS A 263 8.89 1.09 28.69
CA HIS A 263 9.69 1.91 29.60
C HIS A 263 9.52 1.46 31.07
N SER A 264 10.52 1.72 31.92
CA SER A 264 10.53 1.36 33.34
C SER A 264 9.36 1.93 34.15
N SER A 265 8.77 3.05 33.72
CA SER A 265 7.57 3.63 34.32
C SER A 265 6.25 3.01 33.86
N SER A 266 6.27 2.07 32.94
CA SER A 266 5.04 1.47 32.40
C SER A 266 4.29 0.69 33.47
N GLU A 267 2.97 0.81 33.49
CA GLU A 267 2.12 -0.12 34.19
C GLU A 267 2.14 -1.49 33.48
N ARG A 268 2.30 -2.55 34.23
CA ARG A 268 2.43 -3.91 33.70
C ARG A 268 1.23 -4.33 32.85
N THR A 269 0.03 -4.03 33.31
CA THR A 269 -1.23 -4.32 32.60
C THR A 269 -1.29 -3.62 31.27
N VAL A 270 -0.93 -2.33 31.22
CA VAL A 270 -0.89 -1.52 29.98
C VAL A 270 0.10 -2.13 28.98
N ALA A 271 1.31 -2.49 29.42
CA ALA A 271 2.31 -3.09 28.54
C ALA A 271 1.82 -4.41 27.92
N ILE A 272 1.25 -5.31 28.73
CA ILE A 272 0.74 -6.61 28.28
C ILE A 272 -0.45 -6.43 27.31
N ASP A 273 -1.36 -5.51 27.61
CA ASP A 273 -2.51 -5.25 26.73
C ASP A 273 -2.07 -4.65 25.39
N LEU A 274 -1.04 -3.80 25.36
CA LEU A 274 -0.46 -3.27 24.12
C LEU A 274 0.24 -4.36 23.29
N ILE A 275 0.97 -5.29 23.94
CA ILE A 275 1.56 -6.44 23.26
C ILE A 275 0.46 -7.26 22.59
N ARG A 276 -0.61 -7.60 23.31
CA ARG A 276 -1.74 -8.38 22.79
C ARG A 276 -2.44 -7.65 21.65
N ALA A 277 -2.77 -6.37 21.83
CA ALA A 277 -3.43 -5.55 20.82
C ALA A 277 -2.58 -5.36 19.55
N SER A 278 -1.25 -5.44 19.67
CA SER A 278 -0.31 -5.33 18.56
C SER A 278 -0.07 -6.65 17.83
N LEU A 279 -0.63 -7.76 18.31
CA LEU A 279 -0.51 -9.12 17.77
C LEU A 279 -1.87 -9.75 17.42
N ASP A 280 -2.94 -8.95 17.34
CA ASP A 280 -4.29 -9.38 16.99
C ASP A 280 -4.39 -10.03 15.59
N ARG A 281 -3.45 -9.70 14.71
CA ARG A 281 -3.32 -10.24 13.35
C ARG A 281 -1.86 -10.27 12.93
N LEU A 282 -1.35 -11.43 12.51
CA LEU A 282 0.07 -11.64 12.21
C LEU A 282 0.49 -11.20 10.79
N GLY A 283 -0.30 -11.53 9.76
CA GLY A 283 0.03 -11.27 8.35
C GLY A 283 -0.14 -9.81 7.89
N VAL A 284 0.10 -8.83 8.78
CA VAL A 284 -0.03 -7.39 8.47
C VAL A 284 1.23 -6.62 8.81
N CYS A 285 1.53 -5.58 8.03
CA CYS A 285 2.76 -4.81 8.13
C CYS A 285 2.92 -4.02 9.45
N ASN A 286 1.82 -3.61 10.09
CA ASN A 286 1.81 -2.79 11.31
C ASN A 286 1.66 -3.62 12.61
N ARG A 287 1.85 -4.93 12.55
CA ARG A 287 1.92 -5.80 13.74
C ARG A 287 3.18 -5.53 14.55
N LEU A 288 3.17 -5.93 15.84
CA LEU A 288 4.38 -5.94 16.64
C LEU A 288 5.40 -6.93 16.06
N ASN A 289 6.57 -6.43 15.74
CA ASN A 289 7.68 -7.18 15.16
C ASN A 289 8.92 -7.18 16.07
N LEU A 290 9.20 -6.02 16.69
CA LEU A 290 10.28 -5.80 17.62
C LEU A 290 9.74 -5.24 18.94
N LEU A 291 9.92 -5.98 20.02
CA LEU A 291 9.61 -5.57 21.37
C LEU A 291 10.91 -5.17 22.09
N LEU A 292 11.02 -3.89 22.42
CA LEU A 292 12.12 -3.36 23.24
C LEU A 292 11.67 -3.26 24.69
N VAL A 293 12.48 -3.76 25.60
CA VAL A 293 12.18 -3.75 27.03
C VAL A 293 13.29 -2.96 27.76
N ASP A 294 12.87 -2.00 28.60
CA ASP A 294 13.81 -1.24 29.43
C ASP A 294 14.73 -2.19 30.20
N SER A 295 16.03 -1.93 30.16
CA SER A 295 17.05 -2.75 30.82
C SER A 295 16.80 -2.91 32.31
N GLN A 296 16.14 -1.95 32.96
CA GLN A 296 15.77 -2.04 34.38
C GLN A 296 14.64 -3.07 34.64
N LEU A 297 13.82 -3.34 33.63
CA LEU A 297 12.73 -4.30 33.70
C LEU A 297 13.12 -5.68 33.16
N TRP A 298 14.24 -5.80 32.45
CA TRP A 298 14.60 -6.97 31.66
C TRP A 298 14.45 -8.28 32.46
N ASP A 299 15.20 -8.43 33.55
CA ASP A 299 15.21 -9.68 34.29
C ASP A 299 13.86 -9.99 34.99
N SER A 300 13.14 -8.92 35.38
CA SER A 300 11.92 -9.09 36.20
C SER A 300 10.65 -9.28 35.35
N TRP A 301 10.62 -8.74 34.09
CA TRP A 301 9.44 -8.78 33.22
C TRP A 301 9.55 -9.80 32.09
N LEU A 302 10.77 -10.16 31.69
CA LEU A 302 10.99 -11.06 30.55
C LEU A 302 10.28 -12.42 30.70
N PRO A 303 10.28 -13.10 31.88
CA PRO A 303 9.57 -14.35 32.03
C PRO A 303 8.05 -14.24 31.80
N GLU A 304 7.44 -13.15 32.25
CA GLU A 304 6.00 -12.91 32.03
C GLU A 304 5.70 -12.56 30.55
N ILE A 305 6.50 -11.66 29.94
CA ILE A 305 6.36 -11.29 28.52
C ILE A 305 6.46 -12.52 27.63
N THR A 306 7.47 -13.36 27.84
CA THR A 306 7.65 -14.58 27.05
C THR A 306 6.52 -15.58 27.30
N GLY A 307 6.02 -15.69 28.53
CA GLY A 307 4.86 -16.51 28.88
C GLY A 307 3.58 -16.01 28.16
N GLN A 308 3.35 -14.69 28.11
CA GLN A 308 2.21 -14.11 27.40
C GLN A 308 2.30 -14.36 25.89
N LEU A 309 3.47 -14.15 25.28
CA LEU A 309 3.67 -14.41 23.85
C LEU A 309 3.45 -15.89 23.52
N THR A 310 4.03 -16.79 24.29
CA THR A 310 3.85 -18.24 24.10
C THR A 310 2.38 -18.64 24.27
N GLY A 311 1.67 -18.06 25.24
CA GLY A 311 0.23 -18.27 25.43
C GLY A 311 -0.64 -17.80 24.24
N LEU A 312 -0.15 -16.84 23.47
CA LEU A 312 -0.75 -16.39 22.20
C LEU A 312 -0.30 -17.22 20.98
N GLY A 313 0.53 -18.24 21.17
CA GLY A 313 1.12 -19.00 20.08
C GLY A 313 2.25 -18.27 19.35
N ILE A 314 2.84 -17.25 19.97
CA ILE A 314 3.93 -16.45 19.42
C ILE A 314 5.27 -16.95 19.99
N THR A 315 6.24 -17.15 19.11
CA THR A 315 7.61 -17.52 19.48
C THR A 315 8.42 -16.27 19.82
N PRO A 316 8.92 -16.10 21.06
CA PRO A 316 9.82 -15.02 21.39
C PRO A 316 11.23 -15.34 20.85
N SER A 317 11.81 -14.42 20.05
CA SER A 317 13.22 -14.48 19.66
C SER A 317 14.04 -13.61 20.62
N LEU A 318 14.90 -14.24 21.40
CA LEU A 318 15.71 -13.63 22.46
C LEU A 318 17.18 -13.50 22.05
N PRO A 319 17.94 -12.56 22.66
CA PRO A 319 19.38 -12.48 22.44
C PRO A 319 20.13 -13.76 22.91
N PRO A 320 21.23 -14.17 22.23
CA PRO A 320 21.78 -13.57 21.01
C PRO A 320 20.96 -13.93 19.78
N HIS A 321 20.68 -12.93 18.92
CA HIS A 321 19.90 -13.14 17.71
C HIS A 321 20.78 -13.64 16.56
N ASP A 322 20.23 -14.51 15.72
CA ASP A 322 20.81 -15.00 14.45
C ASP A 322 20.28 -14.23 13.21
N HIS A 323 19.52 -13.19 13.46
CA HIS A 323 18.86 -12.33 12.46
C HIS A 323 18.97 -10.85 12.87
N PRO A 324 18.77 -9.88 11.93
CA PRO A 324 18.62 -8.46 12.28
C PRO A 324 17.47 -8.21 13.24
N LEU A 325 17.59 -7.23 14.14
CA LEU A 325 16.53 -6.91 15.10
C LEU A 325 15.21 -6.54 14.42
N GLY A 326 15.28 -5.83 13.31
CA GLY A 326 14.12 -5.44 12.51
C GLY A 326 13.65 -6.49 11.49
N TYR A 327 14.10 -7.75 11.61
CA TYR A 327 13.65 -8.81 10.70
C TYR A 327 12.14 -8.89 10.65
N GLU A 328 11.54 -8.78 9.45
CA GLU A 328 10.09 -8.69 9.28
C GLU A 328 9.44 -10.08 9.23
N TRP A 329 9.02 -10.56 10.38
CA TRP A 329 8.42 -11.89 10.56
C TRP A 329 7.13 -12.09 9.76
N ALA A 330 6.37 -11.03 9.50
CA ALA A 330 5.14 -11.10 8.69
C ALA A 330 5.38 -11.53 7.25
N LEU A 331 6.61 -11.45 6.75
CA LEU A 331 7.02 -11.89 5.42
C LEU A 331 7.63 -13.30 5.40
N ASP A 332 7.90 -13.89 6.58
CA ASP A 332 8.45 -15.25 6.71
C ASP A 332 7.31 -16.27 6.92
N PRO A 333 6.91 -17.04 5.89
CA PRO A 333 5.77 -17.95 6.00
C PRO A 333 5.96 -19.10 7.00
N GLU A 334 7.21 -19.42 7.36
CA GLU A 334 7.53 -20.51 8.28
C GLU A 334 7.60 -20.02 9.74
N ARG A 335 7.96 -18.74 9.93
CA ARG A 335 8.18 -18.13 11.24
C ARG A 335 7.32 -16.88 11.48
N GLU A 336 6.21 -16.73 10.75
CA GLU A 336 5.30 -15.58 10.88
C GLU A 336 4.88 -15.31 12.33
N ALA A 337 4.67 -16.36 13.13
CA ALA A 337 4.31 -16.26 14.53
C ALA A 337 5.53 -16.02 15.45
N THR A 338 6.39 -15.05 15.13
CA THR A 338 7.57 -14.68 15.90
C THR A 338 7.58 -13.19 16.26
N VAL A 339 8.18 -12.84 17.39
CA VAL A 339 8.48 -11.46 17.82
C VAL A 339 9.92 -11.43 18.35
N THR A 340 10.72 -10.49 17.83
CA THR A 340 12.06 -10.20 18.35
C THR A 340 11.94 -9.41 19.64
N ILE A 341 12.71 -9.78 20.68
CA ILE A 341 12.75 -9.06 21.97
C ILE A 341 14.19 -8.68 22.28
N ALA A 342 14.43 -7.41 22.54
CA ALA A 342 15.76 -6.89 22.87
C ALA A 342 15.69 -5.88 24.04
N PRO A 343 16.75 -5.72 24.85
CA PRO A 343 16.83 -4.67 25.84
C PRO A 343 17.13 -3.30 25.21
N ALA A 344 16.68 -2.23 25.87
CA ALA A 344 17.07 -0.86 25.58
C ALA A 344 17.30 -0.09 26.89
N SER A 345 18.28 0.81 26.94
CA SER A 345 18.68 1.48 28.17
C SER A 345 17.82 2.72 28.49
N GLY A 346 16.95 3.14 27.55
CA GLY A 346 16.06 4.29 27.72
C GLY A 346 15.32 4.68 26.45
N PRO A 347 14.46 5.73 26.51
CA PRO A 347 13.60 6.13 25.41
C PRO A 347 14.34 6.53 24.15
N ALA A 348 15.44 7.30 24.27
CA ALA A 348 16.24 7.76 23.13
C ALA A 348 16.93 6.58 22.42
N GLU A 349 17.52 5.62 23.15
CA GLU A 349 18.12 4.44 22.55
C GLU A 349 17.06 3.57 21.86
N ALA A 350 15.93 3.32 22.53
CA ALA A 350 14.83 2.55 21.94
C ALA A 350 14.31 3.16 20.63
N ALA A 351 14.15 4.50 20.59
CA ALA A 351 13.75 5.21 19.39
C ALA A 351 14.83 5.15 18.28
N THR A 352 16.10 5.24 18.65
CA THR A 352 17.23 5.09 17.71
C THR A 352 17.28 3.67 17.14
N MET A 353 17.13 2.64 17.97
CA MET A 353 17.04 1.25 17.50
C MET A 353 15.85 1.07 16.54
N ALA A 354 14.68 1.67 16.83
CA ALA A 354 13.55 1.64 15.93
C ALA A 354 13.82 2.33 14.59
N ASN A 355 14.56 3.44 14.58
CA ASN A 355 14.95 4.16 13.37
C ASN A 355 15.94 3.37 12.50
N ASP A 356 16.95 2.77 13.12
CA ASP A 356 18.11 2.22 12.43
C ASP A 356 17.87 0.75 12.01
N GLU A 357 17.11 0.01 12.81
CA GLU A 357 16.95 -1.42 12.65
C GLU A 357 15.66 -1.81 11.89
N THR A 358 14.72 -0.86 11.70
CA THR A 358 13.42 -1.18 11.09
C THR A 358 13.09 -0.28 9.88
N SER A 359 12.00 -0.59 9.21
CA SER A 359 11.50 0.22 8.08
C SER A 359 11.05 1.65 8.47
N GLY A 360 10.93 1.94 9.77
CA GLY A 360 10.32 3.18 10.23
C GLY A 360 8.81 3.26 10.00
N LEU A 361 8.12 2.12 9.88
CA LEU A 361 6.67 2.11 9.70
C LEU A 361 5.95 2.68 10.92
N ALA A 362 6.15 2.07 12.08
CA ALA A 362 5.45 2.46 13.30
C ALA A 362 6.25 2.09 14.54
N ALA A 363 6.36 2.99 15.51
CA ALA A 363 6.89 2.67 16.82
C ALA A 363 6.05 3.29 17.93
N GLY A 364 5.93 2.56 19.04
CA GLY A 364 5.20 3.00 20.21
C GLY A 364 6.03 2.87 21.48
N ILE A 365 5.69 3.65 22.49
CA ILE A 365 6.20 3.55 23.85
C ILE A 365 5.05 3.29 24.83
N ALA A 366 5.23 2.33 25.71
CA ALA A 366 4.42 2.13 26.90
C ALA A 366 5.10 2.81 28.09
N ALA A 367 4.56 3.90 28.60
CA ALA A 367 5.15 4.68 29.69
C ALA A 367 4.07 5.45 30.46
N ALA A 368 4.20 5.53 31.79
CA ALA A 368 3.45 6.47 32.62
C ALA A 368 4.17 7.83 32.72
N ASP A 369 5.49 7.87 32.48
CA ASP A 369 6.29 9.07 32.48
C ASP A 369 6.16 9.83 31.17
N GLU A 370 5.56 11.04 31.21
CA GLU A 370 5.37 11.94 30.06
C GLU A 370 6.70 12.41 29.47
N GLY A 371 7.73 12.59 30.30
CA GLY A 371 9.06 13.00 29.84
C GLY A 371 9.72 11.94 28.99
N ALA A 372 9.65 10.68 29.43
CA ALA A 372 10.14 9.53 28.68
C ALA A 372 9.37 9.36 27.34
N ALA A 373 8.06 9.53 27.39
CA ALA A 373 7.24 9.47 26.18
C ALA A 373 7.60 10.59 25.19
N ALA A 374 7.76 11.82 25.68
CA ALA A 374 8.15 12.97 24.85
C ALA A 374 9.53 12.77 24.21
N GLU A 375 10.50 12.26 24.96
CA GLU A 375 11.84 11.94 24.44
C GLU A 375 11.80 10.88 23.33
N PHE A 376 11.06 9.78 23.54
CA PHE A 376 10.88 8.76 22.53
C PHE A 376 10.24 9.32 21.26
N LEU A 377 9.13 10.06 21.40
CA LEU A 377 8.40 10.63 20.26
C LEU A 377 9.21 11.69 19.51
N ALA A 378 10.07 12.44 20.19
CA ALA A 378 10.96 13.43 19.55
C ALA A 378 12.12 12.77 18.79
N THR A 379 12.60 11.62 19.27
CA THR A 379 13.75 10.91 18.69
C THR A 379 13.34 9.99 17.55
N TYR A 380 12.15 9.39 17.63
CA TYR A 380 11.66 8.50 16.57
C TYR A 380 11.29 9.28 15.32
N ALA A 381 11.92 8.93 14.19
CA ALA A 381 11.78 9.62 12.91
C ALA A 381 10.89 8.85 11.90
N GLY A 382 10.24 7.76 12.32
CA GLY A 382 9.40 6.94 11.47
C GLY A 382 8.03 7.58 11.14
N THR A 383 7.17 6.77 10.51
CA THR A 383 5.91 7.23 9.93
C THR A 383 4.81 7.42 10.98
N GLY A 384 4.67 6.47 11.90
CA GLY A 384 3.67 6.52 12.98
C GLY A 384 4.32 6.39 14.35
N ALA A 385 4.13 7.39 15.22
CA ALA A 385 4.64 7.42 16.58
C ALA A 385 3.48 7.34 17.58
N PHE A 386 3.56 6.46 18.57
CA PHE A 386 2.46 6.15 19.47
C PHE A 386 2.90 6.17 20.93
N TRP A 387 2.08 6.74 21.80
CA TRP A 387 2.25 6.69 23.26
C TRP A 387 1.04 5.99 23.86
N ASN A 388 1.29 4.91 24.61
CA ASN A 388 0.27 4.04 25.20
C ASN A 388 -0.82 3.61 24.20
N ALA A 389 -0.40 3.37 22.97
CA ALA A 389 -1.27 2.96 21.89
C ALA A 389 -0.57 1.92 20.99
N THR A 390 -1.34 1.04 20.40
CA THR A 390 -0.83 -0.03 19.54
C THR A 390 -0.42 0.49 18.15
N THR A 391 0.67 -0.04 17.60
CA THR A 391 1.11 0.22 16.21
C THR A 391 0.06 -0.20 15.16
N ARG A 392 -0.90 -1.06 15.55
CA ARG A 392 -2.03 -1.49 14.71
C ARG A 392 -2.98 -0.34 14.35
N LEU A 393 -2.85 0.82 15.00
CA LEU A 393 -3.57 2.04 14.62
C LEU A 393 -3.05 2.70 13.35
N LEU A 394 -1.80 2.41 12.91
CA LEU A 394 -1.29 2.96 11.66
C LEU A 394 -1.98 2.30 10.46
N ASP A 395 -3.15 2.79 10.17
CA ASP A 395 -4.06 2.32 9.13
C ASP A 395 -4.97 3.50 8.77
N GLY A 396 -5.21 3.71 7.48
CA GLY A 396 -5.96 4.88 7.02
C GLY A 396 -7.37 4.93 7.60
N PHE A 397 -8.05 3.79 7.66
CA PHE A 397 -9.40 3.74 8.19
C PHE A 397 -9.44 3.97 9.70
N LYS A 398 -8.47 3.42 10.45
CA LYS A 398 -8.40 3.60 11.90
C LYS A 398 -8.01 5.01 12.32
N LEU A 399 -7.14 5.69 11.54
CA LEU A 399 -6.67 7.04 11.87
C LEU A 399 -7.56 8.15 11.29
N PHE A 400 -8.09 7.94 10.07
CA PHE A 400 -8.74 9.01 9.30
C PHE A 400 -10.18 8.70 8.90
N GLU A 401 -10.69 7.50 9.25
CA GLU A 401 -12.01 6.99 8.80
C GLU A 401 -12.14 6.97 7.26
N VAL A 402 -11.01 6.88 6.57
CA VAL A 402 -10.91 6.88 5.11
C VAL A 402 -10.06 5.70 4.67
N PRO A 403 -10.48 4.92 3.67
CA PRO A 403 -9.65 3.88 3.10
C PRO A 403 -8.37 4.49 2.48
N GLU A 404 -7.27 3.76 2.55
CA GLU A 404 -5.98 4.19 2.01
C GLU A 404 -5.63 3.48 0.72
N THR A 405 -4.84 4.12 -0.14
CA THR A 405 -4.23 3.46 -1.30
C THR A 405 -3.03 2.61 -0.91
N GLY A 406 -2.38 2.96 0.18
CA GLY A 406 -1.20 2.31 0.76
C GLY A 406 -0.58 3.20 1.83
N ILE A 407 0.47 2.71 2.50
CA ILE A 407 1.24 3.47 3.49
C ILE A 407 2.58 3.81 2.85
N ASN A 408 2.89 5.09 2.68
CA ASN A 408 4.16 5.53 2.12
C ASN A 408 5.20 5.73 3.25
N LEU A 409 6.35 5.09 3.10
CA LEU A 409 7.44 5.15 4.08
C LEU A 409 8.58 6.09 3.68
N ASP A 410 8.53 6.67 2.48
CA ASP A 410 9.63 7.49 1.95
C ASP A 410 9.96 8.65 2.92
N ALA A 411 11.24 8.80 3.22
CA ALA A 411 11.77 9.87 4.08
C ALA A 411 12.04 11.18 3.30
N VAL A 412 11.26 11.44 2.24
CA VAL A 412 11.36 12.65 1.40
C VAL A 412 10.08 13.49 1.52
N PRO A 413 10.12 14.80 1.22
CA PRO A 413 8.92 15.63 1.26
C PRO A 413 7.80 15.10 0.38
N GLY A 414 6.63 14.91 0.97
CA GLY A 414 5.44 14.35 0.31
C GLY A 414 4.51 13.66 1.31
N PRO A 415 3.46 12.99 0.84
CA PRO A 415 2.58 12.26 1.74
C PRO A 415 3.36 11.08 2.34
N ARG A 416 3.48 11.06 3.66
CA ARG A 416 4.07 9.98 4.43
C ARG A 416 3.00 9.40 5.37
N GLY A 417 2.98 8.09 5.53
CA GLY A 417 1.92 7.40 6.25
C GLY A 417 0.82 6.89 5.34
N PRO A 418 -0.39 6.63 5.86
CA PRO A 418 -1.53 6.22 5.04
C PRO A 418 -1.86 7.28 3.99
N VAL A 419 -1.75 6.90 2.71
CA VAL A 419 -2.02 7.77 1.56
C VAL A 419 -3.48 7.62 1.15
N THR A 420 -4.21 8.72 1.19
CA THR A 420 -5.64 8.79 0.85
C THR A 420 -5.87 9.66 -0.39
N PHE A 421 -7.10 9.78 -0.85
CA PHE A 421 -7.47 10.68 -1.95
C PHE A 421 -7.03 12.14 -1.72
N ARG A 422 -6.89 12.56 -0.46
CA ARG A 422 -6.46 13.92 -0.09
C ARG A 422 -5.01 14.20 -0.47
N ASP A 423 -4.18 13.18 -0.52
CA ASP A 423 -2.75 13.25 -0.79
C ASP A 423 -2.42 13.19 -2.29
N LEU A 424 -3.40 12.78 -3.11
CA LEU A 424 -3.23 12.56 -4.55
C LEU A 424 -3.49 13.84 -5.39
N SER A 425 -3.01 14.98 -4.90
CA SER A 425 -3.20 16.26 -5.56
C SER A 425 -1.93 17.09 -5.62
N LEU A 426 -1.83 17.93 -6.64
CA LEU A 426 -0.77 18.91 -6.81
C LEU A 426 -1.22 20.28 -6.29
N ARG A 427 -0.30 21.00 -5.65
CA ARG A 427 -0.48 22.40 -5.30
C ARG A 427 -0.21 23.29 -6.50
N GLN A 428 -1.14 24.19 -6.81
CA GLN A 428 -0.97 25.25 -7.80
C GLN A 428 -1.21 26.61 -7.13
N LEU A 429 -0.32 27.54 -7.37
CA LEU A 429 -0.52 28.94 -6.96
C LEU A 429 -1.23 29.68 -8.09
N VAL A 430 -2.29 30.40 -7.77
CA VAL A 430 -3.13 31.13 -8.72
C VAL A 430 -3.22 32.58 -8.25
N VAL A 431 -2.96 33.51 -9.17
CA VAL A 431 -3.11 34.94 -8.92
C VAL A 431 -4.22 35.47 -9.83
N THR A 432 -5.22 36.12 -9.22
CA THR A 432 -6.35 36.71 -9.93
C THR A 432 -6.57 38.17 -9.47
N PRO A 433 -7.24 39.00 -10.28
CA PRO A 433 -7.76 40.27 -9.78
C PRO A 433 -8.67 40.04 -8.58
N LYS A 434 -8.66 40.98 -7.66
CA LYS A 434 -9.62 41.00 -6.55
C LYS A 434 -11.00 41.33 -7.13
N ALA A 435 -11.99 40.47 -6.87
CA ALA A 435 -13.37 40.71 -7.27
C ALA A 435 -13.97 41.91 -6.54
#